data_503b0eea62b458f04bf4548c3ef1dc9f
#
_entry.id   503b0eea62b458f04bf4548c3ef1dc9f
#
_cell.length_a   1.000
_cell.length_b   1.000
_cell.length_c   1.000
_cell.angle_alpha   90.00
_cell.angle_beta   90.00
_cell.angle_gamma   90.00
#
_symmetry.space_group_name_H-M   'P 1'
#
loop_
_entity.id
_entity.type
_entity.pdbx_description
1 polymer ?
#
loop_
_entity_poly.entity_id
_entity_poly.type
_entity_poly.pdbx_seq_one_letter_code
_entity_poly.pdbx_strand_id
1 'polypeptide(L)'
;DYGCYNNRGRTPPYFNAIERELLGKKPARLTMNAELRLEPIHKTGFFFRVDTSNDGEYYLLEARDGVGWDSHIGGEGMLVYHIDKSQNIAGQIQASVRWDINKVNSYSLHECADLVEALPNAVNVKQVFFPGVGKVDKFATLTDPHFVDWEMRGVGVKFDDIKIEP
;
A
#
# COMPACT_ATOMS: atom_id res chain seq x y z
N ASP A 1 7.53 11.57 -0.54
CA ASP A 1 7.60 11.68 -1.98
C ASP A 1 7.32 13.11 -2.40
N TYR A 2 8.00 13.59 -3.43
CA TYR A 2 7.93 14.99 -3.87
C TYR A 2 6.71 15.30 -4.75
N GLY A 3 5.79 14.35 -4.93
CA GLY A 3 4.68 14.51 -5.86
C GLY A 3 5.14 14.79 -7.28
N CYS A 4 6.35 14.35 -7.64
CA CYS A 4 6.97 14.64 -8.93
C CYS A 4 6.16 14.10 -10.12
N TYR A 5 5.39 13.07 -9.88
CA TYR A 5 4.49 12.48 -10.88
C TYR A 5 3.14 13.20 -10.95
N ASN A 6 2.77 13.99 -9.93
CA ASN A 6 1.51 14.72 -9.92
C ASN A 6 1.75 16.16 -10.42
N ASN A 7 1.70 16.35 -11.73
CA ASN A 7 1.94 17.63 -12.39
C ASN A 7 3.34 18.23 -12.09
N ARG A 8 4.38 17.39 -12.08
CA ARG A 8 5.76 17.79 -11.77
C ARG A 8 5.89 18.46 -10.39
N GLY A 9 5.19 17.96 -9.39
CA GLY A 9 5.19 18.49 -8.04
C GLY A 9 4.35 19.76 -7.84
N ARG A 10 3.59 20.20 -8.85
CA ARG A 10 2.75 21.41 -8.77
C ARG A 10 1.40 21.15 -8.13
N THR A 11 0.94 19.92 -8.16
CA THR A 11 -0.35 19.50 -7.60
C THR A 11 -0.07 18.53 -6.47
N PRO A 12 -0.33 18.87 -5.20
CA PRO A 12 -0.16 17.92 -4.11
C PRO A 12 -1.22 16.81 -4.26
N PRO A 13 -0.84 15.52 -4.21
CA PRO A 13 -1.82 14.45 -4.19
C PRO A 13 -2.60 14.46 -2.87
N TYR A 14 -3.76 13.81 -2.85
CA TYR A 14 -4.44 13.56 -1.58
C TYR A 14 -3.58 12.70 -0.65
N PHE A 15 -3.69 12.93 0.66
CA PHE A 15 -3.01 12.10 1.65
C PHE A 15 -3.33 10.63 1.47
N ASN A 16 -2.29 9.82 1.43
CA ASN A 16 -2.39 8.37 1.32
C ASN A 16 -2.74 7.71 2.68
N ALA A 17 -2.95 6.39 2.66
CA ALA A 17 -3.28 5.62 3.84
C ALA A 17 -2.24 5.74 4.97
N ILE A 18 -0.94 5.77 4.62
CA ILE A 18 0.16 5.90 5.59
C ILE A 18 0.09 7.27 6.27
N GLU A 19 -0.03 8.34 5.49
CA GLU A 19 -0.11 9.71 6.00
C GLU A 19 -1.36 9.90 6.87
N ARG A 20 -2.49 9.34 6.45
CA ARG A 20 -3.72 9.38 7.24
C ARG A 20 -3.59 8.64 8.56
N GLU A 21 -2.95 7.47 8.58
CA GLU A 21 -2.68 6.73 9.80
C GLU A 21 -1.77 7.54 10.74
N LEU A 22 -0.72 8.18 10.22
CA LEU A 22 0.17 9.05 10.99
C LEU A 22 -0.57 10.27 11.55
N LEU A 23 -1.60 10.77 10.86
CA LEU A 23 -2.49 11.84 11.34
C LEU A 23 -3.58 11.34 12.30
N GLY A 24 -3.53 10.08 12.72
CA GLY A 24 -4.43 9.49 13.70
C GLY A 24 -5.74 8.93 13.13
N LYS A 25 -5.88 8.83 11.81
CA LYS A 25 -7.02 8.13 11.20
C LYS A 25 -6.86 6.63 11.38
N LYS A 26 -7.95 5.96 11.74
CA LYS A 26 -7.92 4.50 11.96
C LYS A 26 -8.43 3.76 10.72
N PRO A 27 -7.68 2.76 10.23
CA PRO A 27 -8.14 1.88 9.17
C PRO A 27 -9.27 0.96 9.66
N ALA A 28 -10.12 0.52 8.75
CA ALA A 28 -10.97 -0.63 8.98
C ALA A 28 -10.13 -1.91 8.87
N ARG A 29 -10.23 -2.83 9.84
CA ARG A 29 -9.46 -4.07 9.83
C ARG A 29 -10.18 -5.13 9.01
N LEU A 30 -9.45 -5.79 8.12
CA LEU A 30 -9.91 -6.91 7.34
C LEU A 30 -9.23 -8.18 7.86
N THR A 31 -10.03 -9.10 8.41
CA THR A 31 -9.55 -10.31 9.07
C THR A 31 -9.96 -11.60 8.36
N MET A 32 -10.81 -11.51 7.35
CA MET A 32 -11.29 -12.64 6.55
C MET A 32 -11.63 -12.20 5.14
N ASN A 33 -11.69 -13.17 4.24
CA ASN A 33 -12.15 -12.91 2.88
C ASN A 33 -13.63 -12.53 2.88
N ALA A 34 -13.94 -11.44 2.21
CA ALA A 34 -15.28 -10.93 2.01
C ALA A 34 -15.34 -10.17 0.68
N GLU A 35 -16.53 -9.99 0.14
CA GLU A 35 -16.72 -8.99 -0.90
C GLU A 35 -16.48 -7.61 -0.31
N LEU A 36 -15.60 -6.85 -0.93
CA LEU A 36 -15.15 -5.56 -0.44
C LEU A 36 -15.28 -4.52 -1.54
N ARG A 37 -16.00 -3.44 -1.23
CA ARG A 37 -16.01 -2.24 -2.05
C ARG A 37 -15.12 -1.19 -1.42
N LEU A 38 -14.08 -0.80 -2.16
CA LEU A 38 -13.13 0.21 -1.74
C LEU A 38 -13.37 1.51 -2.50
N GLU A 39 -13.99 2.46 -1.84
CA GLU A 39 -14.25 3.79 -2.40
C GLU A 39 -12.96 4.63 -2.43
N PRO A 40 -12.80 5.55 -3.39
CA PRO A 40 -11.64 6.43 -3.43
C PRO A 40 -11.39 7.15 -2.11
N ILE A 41 -10.16 7.10 -1.65
CA ILE A 41 -9.78 7.56 -0.30
C ILE A 41 -10.08 9.04 -0.06
N HIS A 42 -10.06 9.87 -1.11
CA HIS A 42 -10.35 11.28 -0.98
C HIS A 42 -11.86 11.58 -0.73
N LYS A 43 -12.75 10.68 -1.16
CA LYS A 43 -14.20 10.83 -0.96
C LYS A 43 -14.64 10.44 0.44
N THR A 44 -14.11 9.36 0.95
CA THR A 44 -14.58 8.76 2.21
C THR A 44 -13.60 8.86 3.35
N GLY A 45 -12.31 8.98 3.06
CA GLY A 45 -11.23 8.84 4.02
C GLY A 45 -10.99 7.40 4.48
N PHE A 46 -11.73 6.42 3.92
CA PHE A 46 -11.60 5.01 4.30
C PHE A 46 -10.38 4.37 3.64
N PHE A 47 -9.73 3.53 4.41
CA PHE A 47 -8.69 2.62 3.98
C PHE A 47 -8.72 1.39 4.89
N PHE A 48 -8.16 0.28 4.41
CA PHE A 48 -8.18 -0.98 5.12
C PHE A 48 -6.80 -1.35 5.62
N ARG A 49 -6.79 -2.14 6.68
CA ARG A 49 -5.59 -2.76 7.22
C ARG A 49 -5.78 -4.27 7.29
N VAL A 50 -4.78 -5.01 6.84
CA VAL A 50 -4.64 -6.44 7.02
C VAL A 50 -3.39 -6.69 7.85
N ASP A 51 -3.56 -7.27 9.03
CA ASP A 51 -2.41 -7.62 9.88
C ASP A 51 -1.74 -8.90 9.36
N THR A 52 -0.42 -8.97 9.47
CA THR A 52 0.34 -10.20 9.26
C THR A 52 0.43 -11.01 10.55
N SER A 53 1.15 -12.11 10.53
CA SER A 53 1.44 -12.89 11.75
C SER A 53 2.47 -12.22 12.66
N ASN A 54 3.20 -11.21 12.18
CA ASN A 54 4.14 -10.42 12.98
C ASN A 54 3.43 -9.22 13.60
N ASP A 55 3.50 -9.10 14.93
CA ASP A 55 2.96 -7.91 15.58
C ASP A 55 3.71 -6.64 15.13
N GLY A 56 2.94 -5.66 14.69
CA GLY A 56 3.48 -4.41 14.14
C GLY A 56 3.79 -4.43 12.64
N GLU A 57 3.62 -5.57 11.96
CA GLU A 57 3.74 -5.69 10.51
C GLU A 57 2.36 -5.88 9.87
N TYR A 58 2.03 -5.09 8.85
CA TYR A 58 0.70 -5.08 8.26
C TYR A 58 0.68 -4.47 6.86
N TYR A 59 -0.43 -4.64 6.19
CA TYR A 59 -0.72 -4.00 4.91
C TYR A 59 -1.78 -2.93 5.07
N LEU A 60 -1.64 -1.84 4.31
CA LEU A 60 -2.69 -0.83 4.13
C LEU A 60 -3.14 -0.85 2.67
N LEU A 61 -4.46 -0.70 2.48
CA LEU A 61 -5.08 -0.71 1.17
C LEU A 61 -5.96 0.53 1.03
N GLU A 62 -5.81 1.21 -0.10
CA GLU A 62 -6.63 2.37 -0.47
C GLU A 62 -7.03 2.31 -1.94
N ALA A 63 -8.07 3.04 -2.33
CA ALA A 63 -8.40 3.25 -3.74
C ALA A 63 -8.15 4.69 -4.15
N ARG A 64 -7.71 4.85 -5.40
CA ARG A 64 -7.56 6.12 -6.11
C ARG A 64 -8.32 6.08 -7.42
N ASP A 65 -8.98 7.19 -7.78
CA ASP A 65 -9.74 7.34 -9.03
C ASP A 65 -9.14 8.35 -10.00
N GLY A 66 -7.97 8.90 -9.67
CA GLY A 66 -7.29 9.86 -10.54
C GLY A 66 -8.01 11.20 -10.69
N VAL A 67 -8.93 11.55 -9.79
CA VAL A 67 -9.75 12.76 -9.88
C VAL A 67 -9.27 13.84 -8.90
N GLY A 68 -9.54 15.10 -9.22
CA GLY A 68 -9.19 16.23 -8.36
C GLY A 68 -7.66 16.39 -8.22
N TRP A 69 -7.17 16.41 -7.01
CA TRP A 69 -5.72 16.57 -6.78
C TRP A 69 -4.90 15.35 -7.21
N ASP A 70 -5.54 14.20 -7.39
CA ASP A 70 -4.90 12.99 -7.90
C ASP A 70 -4.87 12.91 -9.45
N SER A 71 -5.37 13.93 -10.17
CA SER A 71 -5.52 13.89 -11.62
C SER A 71 -4.23 13.68 -12.43
N HIS A 72 -3.09 13.81 -11.78
CA HIS A 72 -1.77 13.63 -12.41
C HIS A 72 -0.93 12.52 -11.76
N ILE A 73 -1.48 11.73 -10.83
CA ILE A 73 -0.72 10.62 -10.21
C ILE A 73 -0.41 9.47 -11.17
N GLY A 74 -1.09 9.43 -12.31
CA GLY A 74 -0.74 8.54 -13.42
C GLY A 74 -1.49 7.22 -13.47
N GLY A 75 -2.46 6.98 -12.57
CA GLY A 75 -3.26 5.75 -12.58
C GLY A 75 -4.45 5.82 -11.64
N GLU A 76 -5.25 4.78 -11.68
CA GLU A 76 -6.41 4.56 -10.82
C GLU A 76 -6.48 3.08 -10.41
N GLY A 77 -7.16 2.81 -9.31
CA GLY A 77 -7.30 1.47 -8.75
C GLY A 77 -6.87 1.38 -7.29
N MET A 78 -6.65 0.17 -6.81
CA MET A 78 -6.18 -0.10 -5.47
C MET A 78 -4.66 0.08 -5.39
N LEU A 79 -4.21 0.78 -4.36
CA LEU A 79 -2.82 0.83 -3.92
C LEU A 79 -2.65 0.00 -2.64
N VAL A 80 -1.53 -0.68 -2.55
CA VAL A 80 -1.18 -1.56 -1.44
C VAL A 80 0.15 -1.11 -0.85
N TYR A 81 0.19 -0.93 0.45
CA TYR A 81 1.42 -0.58 1.18
C TYR A 81 1.74 -1.69 2.17
N HIS A 82 2.97 -2.17 2.19
CA HIS A 82 3.50 -3.06 3.20
C HIS A 82 4.20 -2.23 4.28
N ILE A 83 3.74 -2.31 5.50
CA ILE A 83 4.22 -1.49 6.62
C ILE A 83 4.84 -2.40 7.66
N ASP A 84 6.07 -2.10 8.07
CA ASP A 84 6.74 -2.79 9.16
C ASP A 84 7.11 -1.80 10.27
N LYS A 85 6.43 -1.94 11.40
CA LYS A 85 6.72 -1.29 12.70
C LYS A 85 6.98 -2.33 13.77
N SER A 86 7.36 -3.53 13.37
CA SER A 86 7.61 -4.68 14.24
C SER A 86 8.97 -4.59 14.92
N GLN A 87 9.27 -5.63 15.72
CA GLN A 87 10.59 -5.83 16.30
C GLN A 87 11.59 -6.51 15.35
N ASN A 88 11.18 -6.82 14.10
CA ASN A 88 12.05 -7.40 13.10
C ASN A 88 13.26 -6.50 12.81
N ILE A 89 14.40 -7.11 12.55
CA ILE A 89 15.60 -6.38 12.17
C ILE A 89 15.53 -6.02 10.68
N ALA A 90 15.45 -4.73 10.42
CA ALA A 90 15.50 -4.17 9.07
C ALA A 90 16.89 -3.53 8.85
N GLY A 91 17.81 -4.31 8.34
CA GLY A 91 19.24 -3.95 8.31
C GLY A 91 19.92 -4.23 9.66
N GLN A 92 20.37 -3.18 10.36
CA GLN A 92 21.09 -3.32 11.63
C GLN A 92 20.24 -2.95 12.86
N ILE A 93 19.06 -2.41 12.67
CA ILE A 93 18.16 -1.96 13.73
C ILE A 93 16.73 -2.46 13.49
N GLN A 94 15.93 -2.48 14.55
CA GLN A 94 14.54 -2.89 14.46
C GLN A 94 13.71 -1.96 13.57
N ALA A 95 12.73 -2.52 12.87
CA ALA A 95 11.82 -1.76 12.02
C ALA A 95 11.11 -0.64 12.79
N SER A 96 10.57 -0.93 13.98
CA SER A 96 9.95 0.07 14.86
C SER A 96 10.87 1.25 15.16
N VAL A 97 12.14 0.99 15.47
CA VAL A 97 13.13 2.05 15.76
C VAL A 97 13.39 2.94 14.55
N ARG A 98 13.32 2.38 13.33
CA ARG A 98 13.47 3.18 12.10
C ARG A 98 12.40 4.27 11.97
N TRP A 99 11.18 3.99 12.40
CA TRP A 99 10.11 4.99 12.43
C TRP A 99 10.40 6.09 13.44
N ASP A 100 10.89 5.74 14.63
CA ASP A 100 11.18 6.70 15.70
C ASP A 100 12.30 7.68 15.34
N ILE A 101 13.30 7.23 14.57
CA ILE A 101 14.47 8.03 14.20
C ILE A 101 14.41 8.58 12.77
N ASN A 102 13.23 8.54 12.14
CA ASN A 102 13.00 9.02 10.77
C ASN A 102 13.94 8.37 9.72
N LYS A 103 14.14 7.07 9.82
CA LYS A 103 14.93 6.25 8.90
C LYS A 103 14.13 5.09 8.28
N VAL A 104 12.83 5.30 8.06
CA VAL A 104 11.86 4.28 7.66
C VAL A 104 12.39 3.41 6.51
N ASN A 105 12.78 4.01 5.40
CA ASN A 105 13.25 3.31 4.19
C ASN A 105 14.75 3.52 3.93
N SER A 106 15.57 3.68 4.97
CA SER A 106 17.02 3.85 4.81
C SER A 106 17.78 2.54 4.56
N TYR A 107 17.10 1.40 4.52
CA TYR A 107 17.64 0.10 4.16
C TYR A 107 16.79 -0.53 3.06
N SER A 108 17.31 -0.49 1.84
CA SER A 108 16.56 -0.84 0.62
C SER A 108 16.22 -2.34 0.47
N LEU A 109 16.85 -3.22 1.24
CA LEU A 109 16.53 -4.64 1.24
C LEU A 109 15.39 -5.01 2.20
N HIS A 110 14.94 -4.05 3.01
CA HIS A 110 13.79 -4.17 3.90
C HIS A 110 13.24 -2.76 4.17
N GLU A 111 12.45 -2.27 3.27
CA GLU A 111 11.75 -1.01 3.42
C GLU A 111 10.59 -1.17 4.40
N CYS A 112 10.52 -0.29 5.42
CA CYS A 112 9.49 -0.37 6.45
C CYS A 112 8.17 0.33 6.04
N ALA A 113 8.15 0.97 4.88
CA ALA A 113 6.97 1.51 4.23
C ALA A 113 7.12 1.33 2.72
N ASP A 114 6.77 0.17 2.24
CA ASP A 114 6.92 -0.23 0.84
C ASP A 114 5.60 -0.09 0.07
N LEU A 115 5.65 0.50 -1.13
CA LEU A 115 4.53 0.49 -2.06
C LEU A 115 4.64 -0.78 -2.92
N VAL A 116 3.72 -1.72 -2.69
CA VAL A 116 3.68 -2.98 -3.43
C VAL A 116 3.21 -2.72 -4.85
N GLU A 117 4.09 -2.92 -5.82
CA GLU A 117 3.75 -2.75 -7.23
C GLU A 117 2.90 -3.92 -7.73
N ALA A 118 1.80 -3.61 -8.42
CA ALA A 118 0.96 -4.65 -9.05
C ALA A 118 1.72 -5.44 -10.12
N LEU A 119 2.60 -4.77 -10.86
CA LEU A 119 3.52 -5.43 -11.78
C LEU A 119 4.93 -5.44 -11.18
N PRO A 120 5.56 -6.62 -11.00
CA PRO A 120 6.93 -6.72 -10.52
C PRO A 120 7.89 -5.92 -11.38
N ASN A 121 8.84 -5.27 -10.72
CA ASN A 121 9.81 -4.38 -11.37
C ASN A 121 9.16 -3.20 -12.13
N ALA A 122 8.13 -2.61 -11.55
CA ALA A 122 7.46 -1.44 -12.11
C ALA A 122 8.46 -0.32 -12.45
N VAL A 123 8.41 0.15 -13.68
CA VAL A 123 9.27 1.25 -14.17
C VAL A 123 8.54 2.59 -14.23
N ASN A 124 7.24 2.58 -13.98
CA ASN A 124 6.44 3.80 -13.90
C ASN A 124 5.22 3.61 -12.98
N VAL A 125 4.68 4.71 -12.51
CA VAL A 125 3.58 4.75 -11.56
C VAL A 125 2.29 4.05 -12.02
N LYS A 126 2.05 3.91 -13.32
CA LYS A 126 0.86 3.22 -13.84
C LYS A 126 0.84 1.72 -13.52
N GLN A 127 2.00 1.16 -13.21
CA GLN A 127 2.20 -0.26 -12.96
C GLN A 127 2.05 -0.65 -11.49
N VAL A 128 1.83 0.33 -10.60
CA VAL A 128 1.67 0.06 -9.16
C VAL A 128 0.22 -0.22 -8.75
N PHE A 129 -0.75 0.16 -9.59
CA PHE A 129 -2.18 0.02 -9.28
C PHE A 129 -2.71 -1.38 -9.60
N PHE A 130 -3.61 -1.88 -8.75
CA PHE A 130 -4.41 -3.08 -8.97
C PHE A 130 -5.83 -2.67 -9.40
N PRO A 131 -6.43 -3.24 -10.50
CA PRO A 131 -5.78 -4.12 -11.46
C PRO A 131 -4.84 -3.36 -12.41
N GLY A 132 -4.95 -2.04 -12.52
CA GLY A 132 -4.12 -1.14 -13.28
C GLY A 132 -3.90 -1.55 -14.73
N VAL A 133 -2.83 -1.01 -15.34
CA VAL A 133 -2.48 -1.30 -16.74
C VAL A 133 -2.06 -2.75 -16.97
N GLY A 134 -1.57 -3.41 -15.91
CA GLY A 134 -1.18 -4.82 -15.93
C GLY A 134 -2.35 -5.79 -15.86
N LYS A 135 -3.56 -5.30 -15.56
CA LYS A 135 -4.76 -6.11 -15.32
C LYS A 135 -4.54 -7.19 -14.25
N VAL A 136 -3.78 -6.84 -13.21
CA VAL A 136 -3.47 -7.74 -12.10
C VAL A 136 -4.66 -7.77 -11.16
N ASP A 137 -5.52 -8.74 -11.32
CA ASP A 137 -6.79 -8.89 -10.60
C ASP A 137 -6.72 -9.75 -9.34
N LYS A 138 -5.50 -10.18 -8.96
CA LYS A 138 -5.26 -11.03 -7.79
C LYS A 138 -4.09 -10.54 -6.96
N PHE A 139 -4.25 -10.65 -5.64
CA PHE A 139 -3.19 -10.40 -4.69
C PHE A 139 -3.34 -11.39 -3.53
N ALA A 140 -2.43 -12.34 -3.44
CA ALA A 140 -2.49 -13.47 -2.52
C ALA A 140 -1.09 -14.00 -2.20
N THR A 141 -0.98 -14.95 -1.29
CA THR A 141 0.30 -15.55 -0.88
C THR A 141 1.12 -16.10 -2.05
N LEU A 142 0.45 -16.71 -3.04
CA LEU A 142 1.11 -17.37 -4.19
C LEU A 142 1.06 -16.57 -5.48
N THR A 143 0.62 -15.31 -5.45
CA THR A 143 0.67 -14.41 -6.62
C THR A 143 2.03 -13.73 -6.71
N ASP A 144 2.28 -13.02 -7.79
CA ASP A 144 3.40 -12.10 -7.95
C ASP A 144 2.82 -10.72 -8.32
N PRO A 145 2.91 -9.74 -7.41
CA PRO A 145 3.60 -9.75 -6.11
C PRO A 145 2.95 -10.67 -5.07
N HIS A 146 3.75 -11.10 -4.09
CA HIS A 146 3.31 -11.96 -2.99
C HIS A 146 2.63 -11.17 -1.88
N PHE A 147 1.55 -11.74 -1.31
CA PHE A 147 0.91 -11.23 -0.10
C PHE A 147 1.39 -12.02 1.12
N VAL A 148 2.55 -11.64 1.63
CA VAL A 148 3.30 -12.33 2.68
C VAL A 148 3.93 -11.34 3.65
N ASP A 149 4.31 -11.80 4.84
CA ASP A 149 5.16 -11.01 5.73
C ASP A 149 6.64 -11.07 5.29
N TRP A 150 7.50 -10.32 5.97
CA TRP A 150 8.94 -10.31 5.69
C TRP A 150 9.64 -11.64 5.92
N GLU A 151 9.01 -12.59 6.63
CA GLU A 151 9.49 -13.97 6.80
C GLU A 151 8.86 -14.94 5.78
N MET A 152 8.20 -14.40 4.74
CA MET A 152 7.56 -15.15 3.65
C MET A 152 6.39 -16.03 4.11
N ARG A 153 5.74 -15.70 5.24
CA ARG A 153 4.53 -16.37 5.69
C ARG A 153 3.30 -15.71 5.08
N GLY A 154 2.37 -16.53 4.62
CA GLY A 154 1.13 -16.04 4.00
C GLY A 154 0.26 -15.24 4.98
N VAL A 155 -0.33 -14.18 4.48
CA VAL A 155 -1.37 -13.42 5.18
C VAL A 155 -2.70 -14.17 5.01
N GLY A 156 -3.50 -14.27 6.06
CA GLY A 156 -4.74 -15.06 6.08
C GLY A 156 -5.89 -14.53 5.20
N VAL A 157 -5.64 -13.50 4.40
CA VAL A 157 -6.58 -12.86 3.47
C VAL A 157 -6.01 -12.92 2.07
N LYS A 158 -6.87 -12.98 1.07
CA LYS A 158 -6.51 -12.86 -0.35
C LYS A 158 -7.51 -11.97 -1.07
N PHE A 159 -7.08 -11.40 -2.16
CA PHE A 159 -7.92 -10.65 -3.09
C PHE A 159 -7.95 -11.38 -4.43
N ASP A 160 -9.16 -11.68 -4.89
CA ASP A 160 -9.45 -12.24 -6.20
C ASP A 160 -10.45 -11.31 -6.90
N ASP A 161 -10.43 -11.24 -8.22
CA ASP A 161 -11.36 -10.43 -9.03
C ASP A 161 -11.31 -8.92 -8.68
N ILE A 162 -10.09 -8.38 -8.50
CA ILE A 162 -9.89 -6.95 -8.29
C ILE A 162 -10.27 -6.21 -9.58
N LYS A 163 -11.24 -5.29 -9.48
CA LYS A 163 -11.73 -4.53 -10.63
C LYS A 163 -12.09 -3.11 -10.24
N ILE A 164 -12.12 -2.24 -11.23
CA ILE A 164 -12.66 -0.89 -11.09
C ILE A 164 -14.11 -0.94 -11.57
N GLU A 165 -15.02 -0.52 -10.72
CA GLU A 165 -16.42 -0.35 -11.07
C GLU A 165 -16.67 1.11 -11.49
N PRO A 166 -17.48 1.34 -12.52
CA PRO A 166 -17.79 2.68 -13.01
C PRO A 166 -18.61 3.51 -12.02
#